data_2ad50b63dc8706d467f7196849354c5d
#
_entry.id   2ad50b63dc8706d467f7196849354c5d
#
_cell.length_a   1.000
_cell.length_b   1.000
_cell.length_c   1.000
_cell.angle_alpha   90.00
_cell.angle_beta   90.00
_cell.angle_gamma   90.00
#
_symmetry.space_group_name_H-M   'P 1'
#
loop_
_entity.id
_entity.type
_entity.pdbx_description
1 polymer ?
#
loop_
_entity_poly.entity_id
_entity_poly.type
_entity_poly.pdbx_seq_one_letter_code
_entity_poly.pdbx_strand_id
1 'polypeptide(L)'
;AKSVLNALSCIDIKDYDYVLTHDVARPNIKGDDINLIVETILSKKADCLYFYTPINESIKQISKNKDITVDRDDFFIVQTPQICKIDKLYNALISAIDDSIDVPDESYAMERMGYKVLKILGNSSNIKVTFPEDLELVNKFNTRTGTGFDLHTYQPGTGFILGGHF
;
A
#
# COMPACT_ATOMS: atom_id res chain seq x y z
N ALA A 1 -6.84 11.28 -6.99
CA ALA A 1 -7.62 12.33 -6.31
C ALA A 1 -9.14 12.19 -6.52
N LYS A 2 -9.66 12.24 -7.74
CA LYS A 2 -11.11 12.23 -8.00
C LYS A 2 -11.85 11.01 -7.46
N SER A 3 -11.27 9.81 -7.53
CA SER A 3 -11.88 8.58 -7.02
C SER A 3 -12.04 8.61 -5.49
N VAL A 4 -11.04 9.11 -4.78
CA VAL A 4 -11.09 9.25 -3.31
C VAL A 4 -12.11 10.30 -2.92
N LEU A 5 -12.14 11.46 -3.59
CA LEU A 5 -13.15 12.50 -3.32
C LEU A 5 -14.57 11.99 -3.58
N ASN A 6 -14.80 11.24 -4.66
CA ASN A 6 -16.08 10.63 -4.94
C ASN A 6 -16.51 9.64 -3.84
N ALA A 7 -15.57 8.83 -3.34
CA ALA A 7 -15.85 7.92 -2.23
C ALA A 7 -16.20 8.69 -0.93
N LEU A 8 -15.45 9.76 -0.62
CA LEU A 8 -15.73 10.62 0.54
C LEU A 8 -17.08 11.32 0.43
N SER A 9 -17.56 11.63 -0.78
CA SER A 9 -18.86 12.24 -1.01
C SER A 9 -20.04 11.28 -0.76
N CYS A 10 -19.78 9.98 -0.64
CA CYS A 10 -20.81 8.97 -0.38
C CYS A 10 -21.04 8.71 1.12
N ILE A 11 -20.27 9.34 2.01
CA ILE A 11 -20.36 9.17 3.46
C ILE A 11 -20.55 10.53 4.15
N ASP A 12 -21.12 10.55 5.35
CA ASP A 12 -21.05 11.76 6.19
C ASP A 12 -19.67 11.81 6.85
N ILE A 13 -18.79 12.67 6.35
CA ILE A 13 -17.41 12.80 6.83
C ILE A 13 -17.34 13.25 8.31
N LYS A 14 -18.44 13.75 8.88
CA LYS A 14 -18.50 14.16 10.29
C LYS A 14 -18.56 12.98 11.26
N ASP A 15 -18.91 11.80 10.75
CA ASP A 15 -18.98 10.58 11.55
C ASP A 15 -17.61 9.92 11.76
N TYR A 16 -16.56 10.44 11.09
CA TYR A 16 -15.25 9.82 11.08
C TYR A 16 -14.13 10.84 11.29
N ASP A 17 -13.14 10.49 12.10
CA ASP A 17 -11.96 11.32 12.32
C ASP A 17 -10.89 11.13 11.24
N TYR A 18 -10.76 9.89 10.74
CA TYR A 18 -9.71 9.49 9.81
C TYR A 18 -10.26 8.68 8.65
N VAL A 19 -9.58 8.76 7.53
CA VAL A 19 -9.76 7.88 6.38
C VAL A 19 -8.44 7.20 6.05
N LEU A 20 -8.50 5.91 5.75
CA LEU A 20 -7.37 5.13 5.26
C LEU A 20 -7.64 4.76 3.81
N THR A 21 -6.76 5.20 2.92
CA THR A 21 -6.79 4.90 1.49
C THR A 21 -5.76 3.83 1.15
N HIS A 22 -6.14 2.88 0.30
CA HIS A 22 -5.23 1.80 -0.09
C HIS A 22 -5.42 1.41 -1.56
N ASP A 23 -4.29 1.21 -2.24
CA ASP A 23 -4.27 0.69 -3.62
C ASP A 23 -4.74 -0.78 -3.65
N VAL A 24 -5.79 -1.08 -4.37
CA VAL A 24 -6.22 -2.48 -4.64
C VAL A 24 -5.09 -3.29 -5.28
N ALA A 25 -4.19 -2.62 -6.01
CA ALA A 25 -3.03 -3.23 -6.63
C ALA A 25 -1.90 -3.61 -5.64
N ARG A 26 -2.09 -3.44 -4.32
CA ARG A 26 -1.14 -3.85 -3.26
C ARG A 26 -1.74 -4.92 -2.34
N PRO A 27 -1.92 -6.15 -2.84
CA PRO A 27 -2.64 -7.18 -2.10
C PRO A 27 -1.89 -7.75 -0.88
N ASN A 28 -0.61 -7.42 -0.71
CA ASN A 28 0.26 -7.98 0.34
C ASN A 28 0.29 -7.15 1.63
N ILE A 29 -0.64 -6.20 1.79
CA ILE A 29 -0.78 -5.46 3.05
C ILE A 29 -1.11 -6.44 4.19
N LYS A 30 -0.46 -6.27 5.33
CA LYS A 30 -0.68 -7.12 6.51
C LYS A 30 -1.51 -6.38 7.55
N GLY A 31 -2.24 -7.15 8.38
CA GLY A 31 -2.99 -6.60 9.50
C GLY A 31 -2.12 -5.79 10.47
N ASP A 32 -0.89 -6.26 10.72
CA ASP A 32 0.07 -5.56 11.58
C ASP A 32 0.48 -4.19 11.01
N ASP A 33 0.60 -4.06 9.68
CA ASP A 33 0.89 -2.77 9.03
C ASP A 33 -0.29 -1.80 9.24
N ILE A 34 -1.53 -2.29 9.14
CA ILE A 34 -2.74 -1.48 9.40
C ILE A 34 -2.77 -1.01 10.86
N ASN A 35 -2.52 -1.89 11.82
CA ASN A 35 -2.46 -1.53 13.23
C ASN A 35 -1.37 -0.50 13.50
N LEU A 36 -0.18 -0.72 12.95
CA LEU A 36 0.96 0.18 13.11
C LEU A 36 0.66 1.61 12.62
N ILE A 37 0.05 1.76 11.43
CA ILE A 37 -0.23 3.09 10.87
C ILE A 37 -1.31 3.81 11.69
N VAL A 38 -2.33 3.10 12.17
CA VAL A 38 -3.39 3.66 13.00
C VAL A 38 -2.86 4.09 14.37
N GLU A 39 -2.12 3.23 15.05
CA GLU A 39 -1.53 3.58 16.35
C GLU A 39 -0.54 4.74 16.25
N THR A 40 0.24 4.76 15.16
CA THR A 40 1.23 5.82 14.97
C THR A 40 0.57 7.18 14.73
N ILE A 41 -0.44 7.27 13.87
CA ILE A 41 -1.08 8.58 13.61
C ILE A 41 -1.75 9.14 14.86
N LEU A 42 -2.40 8.29 15.65
CA LEU A 42 -3.03 8.69 16.91
C LEU A 42 -2.01 9.19 17.92
N SER A 43 -0.89 8.46 18.09
CA SER A 43 0.15 8.83 19.07
C SER A 43 0.93 10.08 18.67
N LYS A 44 1.24 10.24 17.38
CA LYS A 44 2.03 11.38 16.87
C LYS A 44 1.20 12.64 16.60
N LYS A 45 -0.13 12.54 16.66
CA LYS A 45 -1.05 13.65 16.35
C LYS A 45 -0.70 14.30 15.01
N ALA A 46 -0.44 13.48 13.99
CA ALA A 46 -0.22 13.92 12.63
C ALA A 46 -1.57 14.13 11.92
N ASP A 47 -1.54 14.85 10.80
CA ASP A 47 -2.72 15.05 9.98
C ASP A 47 -2.80 14.02 8.84
N CYS A 48 -1.63 13.53 8.41
CA CYS A 48 -1.48 12.44 7.46
C CYS A 48 -0.25 11.59 7.81
N LEU A 49 -0.33 10.31 7.52
CA LEU A 49 0.76 9.35 7.69
C LEU A 49 0.74 8.35 6.54
N TYR A 50 1.91 8.01 6.00
CA TYR A 50 2.05 7.04 4.94
C TYR A 50 3.25 6.12 5.15
N PHE A 51 3.25 4.98 4.47
CA PHE A 51 4.40 4.10 4.42
C PHE A 51 5.37 4.49 3.31
N TYR A 52 6.66 4.29 3.56
CA TYR A 52 7.70 4.44 2.55
C TYR A 52 8.69 3.29 2.58
N THR A 53 9.35 3.05 1.46
CA THR A 53 10.52 2.18 1.39
C THR A 53 11.69 2.91 0.76
N PRO A 54 12.94 2.65 1.24
CA PRO A 54 14.13 3.20 0.60
C PRO A 54 14.31 2.62 -0.81
N ILE A 55 15.01 3.35 -1.65
CA ILE A 55 15.39 2.90 -2.99
C ILE A 55 16.75 2.22 -2.89
N ASN A 56 16.83 0.96 -3.33
CA ASN A 56 18.07 0.19 -3.31
C ASN A 56 18.82 0.25 -4.65
N GLU A 57 18.12 0.63 -5.72
CA GLU A 57 18.66 0.70 -7.07
C GLU A 57 19.32 2.07 -7.35
N SER A 58 20.19 2.10 -8.36
CA SER A 58 20.74 3.37 -8.87
C SER A 58 19.68 4.13 -9.64
N ILE A 59 19.49 5.41 -9.33
CA ILE A 59 18.49 6.27 -9.97
C ILE A 59 19.15 7.18 -10.99
N LYS A 60 18.50 7.32 -12.14
CA LYS A 60 18.87 8.31 -13.13
C LYS A 60 17.72 9.26 -13.41
N GLN A 61 18.02 10.54 -13.33
CA GLN A 61 17.12 11.59 -13.78
C GLN A 61 17.26 11.75 -15.29
N ILE A 62 16.12 11.62 -15.99
CA ILE A 62 16.06 11.84 -17.44
C ILE A 62 16.18 13.33 -17.73
N SER A 63 17.13 13.70 -18.58
CA SER A 63 17.32 15.07 -19.05
C SER A 63 17.39 15.10 -20.57
N LYS A 64 17.05 16.26 -21.17
CA LYS A 64 17.03 16.42 -22.62
C LYS A 64 18.41 16.18 -23.29
N ASN A 65 19.50 16.43 -22.57
CA ASN A 65 20.86 16.38 -23.14
C ASN A 65 21.70 15.22 -22.60
N LYS A 66 21.47 14.81 -21.37
CA LYS A 66 22.26 13.75 -20.71
C LYS A 66 21.54 13.28 -19.45
N ASP A 67 21.40 11.96 -19.29
CA ASP A 67 20.90 11.38 -18.06
C ASP A 67 21.91 11.57 -16.93
N ILE A 68 21.40 11.96 -15.77
CA ILE A 68 22.20 12.29 -14.59
C ILE A 68 21.94 11.23 -13.51
N THR A 69 23.01 10.66 -12.96
CA THR A 69 22.88 9.82 -11.75
C THR A 69 22.65 10.74 -10.56
N VAL A 70 21.57 10.50 -9.82
CA VAL A 70 21.24 11.24 -8.60
C VAL A 70 21.53 10.37 -7.38
N ASP A 71 21.73 11.01 -6.23
CA ASP A 71 21.89 10.28 -4.99
C ASP A 71 20.54 9.67 -4.59
N ARG A 72 20.48 8.35 -4.49
CA ARG A 72 19.27 7.62 -4.13
C ARG A 72 18.82 7.87 -2.70
N ASP A 73 19.71 8.27 -1.82
CA ASP A 73 19.40 8.51 -0.40
C ASP A 73 18.54 9.78 -0.22
N ASP A 74 18.44 10.63 -1.25
CA ASP A 74 17.52 11.76 -1.31
C ASP A 74 16.09 11.36 -1.71
N PHE A 75 15.87 10.09 -2.08
CA PHE A 75 14.60 9.61 -2.61
C PHE A 75 14.09 8.39 -1.85
N PHE A 76 12.78 8.20 -1.90
CA PHE A 76 12.13 6.99 -1.38
C PHE A 76 10.85 6.71 -2.16
N ILE A 77 10.37 5.49 -2.06
CA ILE A 77 9.12 5.07 -2.69
C ILE A 77 8.00 5.22 -1.67
N VAL A 78 6.96 5.96 -2.03
CA VAL A 78 5.73 6.08 -1.25
C VAL A 78 4.86 4.84 -1.47
N GLN A 79 4.29 4.32 -0.39
CA GLN A 79 3.36 3.22 -0.45
C GLN A 79 2.00 3.62 0.15
N THR A 80 0.97 2.88 -0.22
CA THR A 80 -0.29 2.83 0.52
C THR A 80 -0.32 1.58 1.42
N PRO A 81 -1.09 1.57 2.53
CA PRO A 81 -2.09 2.57 2.90
C PRO A 81 -1.50 3.91 3.33
N GLN A 82 -2.31 4.95 3.09
CA GLN A 82 -2.11 6.28 3.64
C GLN A 82 -3.30 6.60 4.54
N ILE A 83 -3.07 7.15 5.72
CA ILE A 83 -4.13 7.53 6.66
C ILE A 83 -4.10 9.04 6.88
N CYS A 84 -5.24 9.70 6.74
CA CYS A 84 -5.36 11.14 6.87
C CYS A 84 -6.56 11.51 7.74
N LYS A 85 -6.51 12.68 8.39
CA LYS A 85 -7.72 13.31 8.95
C LYS A 85 -8.68 13.59 7.81
N ILE A 86 -9.90 13.07 7.94
CA ILE A 86 -10.86 13.03 6.84
C ILE A 86 -11.30 14.43 6.38
N ASP A 87 -11.54 15.34 7.31
CA ASP A 87 -11.92 16.73 7.05
C ASP A 87 -10.83 17.48 6.27
N LYS A 88 -9.58 17.28 6.68
CA LYS A 88 -8.43 17.91 6.06
C LYS A 88 -8.14 17.37 4.67
N LEU A 89 -8.22 16.04 4.49
CA LEU A 89 -8.05 15.42 3.17
C LEU A 89 -9.12 15.87 2.20
N TYR A 90 -10.39 15.92 2.66
CA TYR A 90 -11.50 16.40 1.82
C TYR A 90 -11.23 17.80 1.30
N ASN A 91 -10.86 18.74 2.18
CA ASN A 91 -10.54 20.12 1.81
C ASN A 91 -9.32 20.21 0.89
N ALA A 92 -8.28 19.40 1.14
CA ALA A 92 -7.06 19.37 0.33
C ALA A 92 -7.34 18.89 -1.10
N LEU A 93 -8.19 17.87 -1.26
CA LEU A 93 -8.57 17.36 -2.56
C LEU A 93 -9.44 18.34 -3.36
N ILE A 94 -10.40 19.02 -2.70
CA ILE A 94 -11.19 20.09 -3.35
C ILE A 94 -10.26 21.20 -3.83
N SER A 95 -9.41 21.74 -2.96
CA SER A 95 -8.47 22.79 -3.34
C SER A 95 -7.57 22.40 -4.53
N ALA A 96 -7.11 21.15 -4.57
CA ALA A 96 -6.28 20.69 -5.68
C ALA A 96 -7.07 20.62 -7.01
N ILE A 97 -8.34 20.21 -6.94
CA ILE A 97 -9.21 20.17 -8.13
C ILE A 97 -9.52 21.57 -8.63
N ASP A 98 -9.86 22.51 -7.74
CA ASP A 98 -10.16 23.89 -8.09
C ASP A 98 -8.94 24.57 -8.75
N ASP A 99 -7.73 24.25 -8.29
CA ASP A 99 -6.49 24.75 -8.87
C ASP A 99 -6.03 23.95 -10.11
N SER A 100 -6.79 22.95 -10.53
CA SER A 100 -6.44 22.05 -11.65
C SER A 100 -5.07 21.34 -11.48
N ILE A 101 -4.72 21.00 -10.23
CA ILE A 101 -3.48 20.31 -9.90
C ILE A 101 -3.71 18.80 -9.94
N ASP A 102 -2.81 18.10 -10.62
CA ASP A 102 -2.77 16.65 -10.56
C ASP A 102 -2.17 16.18 -9.22
N VAL A 103 -2.93 15.34 -8.53
CA VAL A 103 -2.58 14.82 -7.20
C VAL A 103 -2.20 13.34 -7.35
N PRO A 104 -0.92 13.00 -7.22
CA PRO A 104 -0.45 11.62 -7.35
C PRO A 104 -0.94 10.72 -6.21
N ASP A 105 -1.00 11.26 -4.98
CA ASP A 105 -1.45 10.56 -3.78
C ASP A 105 -1.99 11.52 -2.72
N GLU A 106 -2.56 10.97 -1.62
CA GLU A 106 -3.18 11.75 -0.56
C GLU A 106 -2.15 12.58 0.22
N SER A 107 -0.94 12.03 0.43
CA SER A 107 0.12 12.74 1.15
C SER A 107 0.52 14.03 0.45
N TYR A 108 0.61 14.02 -0.88
CA TYR A 108 0.89 15.22 -1.66
C TYR A 108 -0.19 16.29 -1.50
N ALA A 109 -1.47 15.90 -1.52
CA ALA A 109 -2.55 16.87 -1.30
C ALA A 109 -2.46 17.51 0.09
N MET A 110 -2.13 16.72 1.10
CA MET A 110 -1.98 17.20 2.47
C MET A 110 -0.75 18.10 2.66
N GLU A 111 0.39 17.74 2.05
CA GLU A 111 1.62 18.53 2.06
C GLU A 111 1.42 19.90 1.41
N ARG A 112 0.72 19.93 0.26
CA ARG A 112 0.39 21.17 -0.43
C ARG A 112 -0.37 22.17 0.43
N MET A 113 -1.24 21.68 1.31
CA MET A 113 -1.99 22.51 2.27
C MET A 113 -1.20 22.86 3.52
N GLY A 114 0.06 22.43 3.64
CA GLY A 114 0.91 22.68 4.80
C GLY A 114 0.51 21.89 6.05
N TYR A 115 -0.26 20.80 5.90
CA TYR A 115 -0.62 19.95 7.02
C TYR A 115 0.56 19.13 7.52
N LYS A 116 0.48 18.65 8.77
CA LYS A 116 1.52 17.82 9.38
C LYS A 116 1.47 16.40 8.78
N VAL A 117 2.35 16.15 7.82
CA VAL A 117 2.51 14.84 7.16
C VAL A 117 3.73 14.13 7.71
N LEU A 118 3.59 12.87 8.09
CA LEU A 118 4.68 12.01 8.56
C LEU A 118 4.79 10.75 7.70
N LYS A 119 5.95 10.11 7.74
CA LYS A 119 6.21 8.83 7.09
C LYS A 119 6.75 7.82 8.07
N ILE A 120 6.44 6.54 7.85
CA ILE A 120 7.00 5.41 8.58
C ILE A 120 7.51 4.36 7.62
N LEU A 121 8.51 3.60 8.06
CA LEU A 121 9.08 2.54 7.23
C LEU A 121 8.02 1.46 6.96
N GLY A 122 7.80 1.19 5.68
CA GLY A 122 6.88 0.17 5.20
C GLY A 122 7.55 -1.17 4.94
N ASN A 123 6.74 -2.12 4.51
CA ASN A 123 7.20 -3.46 4.16
C ASN A 123 7.51 -3.55 2.67
N SER A 124 8.71 -4.02 2.31
CA SER A 124 9.10 -4.21 0.91
C SER A 124 8.25 -5.27 0.17
N SER A 125 7.61 -6.19 0.91
CA SER A 125 6.66 -7.13 0.31
C SER A 125 5.32 -6.52 -0.09
N ASN A 126 5.00 -5.29 0.36
CA ASN A 126 3.80 -4.55 -0.02
C ASN A 126 3.98 -3.89 -1.40
N ILE A 127 4.34 -4.69 -2.38
CA ILE A 127 4.56 -4.25 -3.75
C ILE A 127 3.25 -3.83 -4.42
N LYS A 128 3.36 -2.90 -5.37
CA LYS A 128 2.25 -2.54 -6.27
C LYS A 128 2.32 -3.41 -7.51
N VAL A 129 1.30 -4.21 -7.75
CA VAL A 129 1.16 -4.99 -8.98
C VAL A 129 0.89 -4.03 -10.13
N THR A 130 1.89 -3.84 -10.97
CA THR A 130 1.85 -2.94 -12.13
C THR A 130 2.07 -3.71 -13.42
N PHE A 131 2.90 -4.74 -13.37
CA PHE A 131 3.25 -5.60 -14.49
C PHE A 131 2.82 -7.06 -14.23
N PRO A 132 2.63 -7.88 -15.27
CA PRO A 132 2.26 -9.29 -15.10
C PRO A 132 3.22 -10.07 -14.20
N GLU A 133 4.51 -9.75 -14.23
CA GLU A 133 5.57 -10.40 -13.45
C GLU A 133 5.41 -10.16 -11.94
N ASP A 134 4.80 -9.05 -11.55
CA ASP A 134 4.54 -8.73 -10.15
C ASP A 134 3.57 -9.72 -9.51
N LEU A 135 2.66 -10.32 -10.28
CA LEU A 135 1.74 -11.35 -9.79
C LEU A 135 2.47 -12.60 -9.30
N GLU A 136 3.56 -12.98 -9.96
CA GLU A 136 4.36 -14.11 -9.51
C GLU A 136 5.03 -13.84 -8.17
N LEU A 137 5.49 -12.60 -7.96
CA LEU A 137 6.06 -12.17 -6.68
C LEU A 137 5.01 -12.21 -5.57
N VAL A 138 3.82 -11.68 -5.83
CA VAL A 138 2.71 -11.72 -4.87
C VAL A 138 2.35 -13.15 -4.48
N ASN A 139 2.28 -14.05 -5.46
CA ASN A 139 1.99 -15.46 -5.21
C ASN A 139 3.08 -16.13 -4.36
N LYS A 140 4.36 -15.81 -4.58
CA LYS A 140 5.47 -16.33 -3.78
C LYS A 140 5.39 -15.88 -2.31
N PHE A 141 5.01 -14.62 -2.05
CA PHE A 141 4.81 -14.14 -0.68
C PHE A 141 3.62 -14.79 0.04
N ASN A 142 2.63 -15.24 -0.72
CA ASN A 142 1.42 -15.88 -0.20
C ASN A 142 1.47 -17.42 -0.23
N THR A 143 2.55 -18.02 -0.71
CA THR A 143 2.72 -19.47 -0.73
C THR A 143 2.82 -20.01 0.69
N ARG A 144 1.96 -20.97 1.00
CA ARG A 144 2.01 -21.74 2.25
C ARG A 144 2.44 -23.15 1.91
N THR A 145 3.50 -23.62 2.56
CA THR A 145 3.94 -25.01 2.48
C THR A 145 3.54 -25.74 3.76
N GLY A 146 2.95 -26.92 3.60
CA GLY A 146 2.67 -27.81 4.72
C GLY A 146 3.26 -29.19 4.42
N THR A 147 3.82 -29.84 5.43
CA THR A 147 4.21 -31.27 5.36
C THR A 147 3.18 -32.09 6.11
N GLY A 148 2.59 -33.06 5.43
CA GLY A 148 1.72 -34.07 6.04
C GLY A 148 2.40 -35.42 5.98
N PHE A 149 2.23 -36.23 7.02
CA PHE A 149 2.66 -37.63 7.07
C PHE A 149 1.46 -38.47 7.41
N ASP A 150 1.17 -39.48 6.57
CA ASP A 150 0.08 -40.40 6.83
C ASP A 150 0.56 -41.84 6.56
N LEU A 151 0.16 -42.76 7.43
CA LEU A 151 0.52 -44.17 7.37
C LEU A 151 -0.76 -45.01 7.22
N HIS A 152 -0.90 -45.63 6.07
CA HIS A 152 -2.00 -46.56 5.84
C HIS A 152 -1.51 -48.00 5.78
N THR A 153 -2.28 -48.90 6.40
CA THR A 153 -2.06 -50.35 6.25
C THR A 153 -2.64 -50.80 4.92
N TYR A 154 -1.80 -51.37 4.06
CA TYR A 154 -2.25 -51.93 2.82
C TYR A 154 -2.97 -53.25 3.03
N GLN A 155 -4.19 -53.38 2.51
CA GLN A 155 -4.94 -54.62 2.44
C GLN A 155 -5.12 -55.02 0.96
N PRO A 156 -4.76 -56.24 0.55
CA PRO A 156 -4.95 -56.71 -0.84
C PRO A 156 -6.44 -56.68 -1.23
N GLY A 157 -6.75 -56.06 -2.38
CA GLY A 157 -8.11 -56.01 -2.94
C GLY A 157 -8.90 -54.75 -2.67
N THR A 158 -8.41 -53.85 -1.84
CA THR A 158 -9.00 -52.51 -1.69
C THR A 158 -8.12 -51.48 -2.39
N GLY A 159 -8.70 -50.69 -3.30
CA GLY A 159 -7.97 -49.62 -3.96
C GLY A 159 -7.46 -48.57 -2.94
N PHE A 160 -6.38 -47.90 -3.30
CA PHE A 160 -5.83 -46.83 -2.48
C PHE A 160 -6.41 -45.49 -2.92
N ILE A 161 -7.06 -44.75 -2.02
CA ILE A 161 -7.63 -43.45 -2.32
C ILE A 161 -6.78 -42.40 -1.62
N LEU A 162 -6.18 -41.50 -2.39
CA LEU A 162 -5.41 -40.36 -1.89
C LEU A 162 -6.08 -39.06 -2.32
N GLY A 163 -6.38 -38.18 -1.38
CA GLY A 163 -6.98 -36.88 -1.66
C GLY A 163 -8.37 -36.95 -2.32
N GLY A 164 -9.11 -38.07 -2.14
CA GLY A 164 -10.45 -38.28 -2.74
C GLY A 164 -10.44 -38.76 -4.19
N HIS A 165 -9.30 -39.13 -4.72
CA HIS A 165 -9.13 -39.72 -6.09
C HIS A 165 -8.54 -41.11 -6.00
N PHE A 166 -9.04 -42.03 -6.94
CA PHE A 166 -8.48 -43.34 -7.14
C PHE A 166 -7.20 -43.27 -7.93
#